data_fd4e8b350762728d758ba35569e67ca7
#
_entry.id   fd4e8b350762728d758ba35569e67ca7
#
_cell.length_a   1.000
_cell.length_b   1.000
_cell.length_c   1.000
_cell.angle_alpha   90.00
_cell.angle_beta   90.00
_cell.angle_gamma   90.00
#
_symmetry.space_group_name_H-M   'P 1'
#
loop_
_entity.id
_entity.type
_entity.pdbx_description
1 polymer ?
#
loop_
_entity_poly.entity_id
_entity_poly.type
_entity_poly.pdbx_seq_one_letter_code
_entity_poly.pdbx_strand_id
1 'polypeptide(L)'
;GIAFTSSLSIERDVAMGIGDTVNVQGYDFEVTEFFEIKGSNFDATQAQVVVSKDGREVAKLTPEKRTYIISTMPTTEAAIDPSLMRDVYVALGEPIADGSNQWALRIYVKPLIRWIWLGAIIMALGGLISMLDKRYRIKKIKAPLLVTGSLATYGVNEVAIEQAISVSTMSTLKEK
;
A
#
# COMPACT_ATOMS: atom_id res chain seq x y z
N GLY A 1 -3.81 7.41 -1.62
CA GLY A 1 -3.66 6.16 -2.40
C GLY A 1 -4.67 5.11 -1.98
N ILE A 2 -4.57 4.56 -0.77
CA ILE A 2 -5.39 3.40 -0.34
C ILE A 2 -6.89 3.72 -0.35
N ALA A 3 -7.32 4.86 0.20
CA ALA A 3 -8.72 5.27 0.23
C ALA A 3 -9.32 5.43 -1.18
N PHE A 4 -8.54 5.92 -2.12
CA PHE A 4 -8.97 6.09 -3.51
C PHE A 4 -9.12 4.74 -4.23
N THR A 5 -8.19 3.82 -4.03
CA THR A 5 -8.25 2.48 -4.62
C THR A 5 -9.42 1.67 -4.07
N SER A 6 -9.68 1.77 -2.76
CA SER A 6 -10.80 1.09 -2.13
C SER A 6 -12.16 1.61 -2.60
N SER A 7 -12.27 2.92 -2.84
CA SER A 7 -13.52 3.54 -3.33
C SER A 7 -13.83 3.22 -4.79
N LEU A 8 -12.82 2.92 -5.61
CA LEU A 8 -12.96 2.62 -7.04
C LEU A 8 -12.91 1.13 -7.36
N SER A 9 -12.67 0.28 -6.36
CA SER A 9 -12.67 -1.17 -6.53
C SER A 9 -14.08 -1.69 -6.71
N ILE A 10 -14.32 -2.42 -7.80
CA ILE A 10 -15.61 -3.09 -8.06
C ILE A 10 -15.41 -4.58 -7.98
N GLU A 11 -16.30 -5.23 -7.23
CA GLU A 11 -16.46 -6.66 -7.12
C GLU A 11 -17.79 -7.06 -7.74
N ARG A 12 -17.78 -8.05 -8.60
CA ARG A 12 -18.97 -8.65 -9.20
C ARG A 12 -18.90 -10.16 -9.09
N ASP A 13 -19.91 -10.72 -8.44
CA ASP A 13 -20.16 -12.16 -8.44
C ASP A 13 -21.21 -12.44 -9.51
N VAL A 14 -20.89 -13.29 -10.48
CA VAL A 14 -21.77 -13.64 -11.59
C VAL A 14 -21.74 -15.13 -11.83
N ALA A 15 -22.89 -15.68 -12.24
CA ALA A 15 -22.97 -17.02 -12.76
C ALA A 15 -22.68 -16.98 -14.26
N MET A 16 -21.73 -17.77 -14.74
CA MET A 16 -21.35 -17.79 -16.14
C MET A 16 -21.11 -19.22 -16.62
N GLY A 17 -21.64 -19.51 -17.79
CA GLY A 17 -21.36 -20.71 -18.56
C GLY A 17 -20.47 -20.41 -19.77
N ILE A 18 -20.20 -21.42 -20.57
CA ILE A 18 -19.44 -21.27 -21.81
C ILE A 18 -20.21 -20.36 -22.78
N GLY A 19 -19.53 -19.33 -23.31
CA GLY A 19 -20.09 -18.34 -24.21
C GLY A 19 -20.79 -17.16 -23.55
N ASP A 20 -20.95 -17.19 -22.20
CA ASP A 20 -21.52 -16.05 -21.49
C ASP A 20 -20.53 -14.90 -21.41
N THR A 21 -21.06 -13.69 -21.56
CA THR A 21 -20.27 -12.46 -21.49
C THR A 21 -20.86 -11.51 -20.47
N VAL A 22 -20.01 -10.92 -19.62
CA VAL A 22 -20.41 -9.90 -18.66
C VAL A 22 -19.55 -8.66 -18.77
N ASN A 23 -20.15 -7.48 -18.73
CA ASN A 23 -19.43 -6.22 -18.71
C ASN A 23 -19.18 -5.72 -17.29
N VAL A 24 -17.92 -5.46 -16.95
CA VAL A 24 -17.51 -4.87 -15.68
C VAL A 24 -16.54 -3.72 -15.94
N GLN A 25 -16.94 -2.52 -15.60
CA GLN A 25 -16.16 -1.28 -15.82
C GLN A 25 -15.67 -1.06 -17.27
N GLY A 26 -16.49 -1.42 -18.25
CA GLY A 26 -16.15 -1.26 -19.67
C GLY A 26 -15.17 -2.32 -20.19
N TYR A 27 -14.98 -3.41 -19.44
CA TYR A 27 -14.31 -4.61 -19.89
C TYR A 27 -15.34 -5.72 -20.01
N ASP A 28 -15.32 -6.43 -21.13
CA ASP A 28 -16.15 -7.59 -21.39
C ASP A 28 -15.36 -8.84 -21.02
N PHE A 29 -15.95 -9.67 -20.17
CA PHE A 29 -15.41 -10.95 -19.72
C PHE A 29 -16.24 -12.04 -20.35
N GLU A 30 -15.62 -12.89 -21.15
CA GLU A 30 -16.23 -14.02 -21.83
C GLU A 30 -15.58 -15.31 -21.36
N VAL A 31 -16.41 -16.28 -20.93
CA VAL A 31 -15.95 -17.63 -20.60
C VAL A 31 -15.95 -18.45 -21.90
N THR A 32 -14.80 -18.84 -22.36
CA THR A 32 -14.66 -19.60 -23.62
C THR A 32 -14.70 -21.09 -23.39
N GLU A 33 -14.10 -21.60 -22.33
CA GLU A 33 -13.98 -23.04 -22.11
C GLU A 33 -13.70 -23.35 -20.62
N PHE A 34 -14.09 -24.56 -20.20
CA PHE A 34 -13.69 -25.16 -18.94
C PHE A 34 -12.87 -26.42 -19.19
N PHE A 35 -11.75 -26.55 -18.48
CA PHE A 35 -10.84 -27.71 -18.56
C PHE A 35 -10.78 -28.41 -17.21
N GLU A 36 -10.84 -29.74 -17.23
CA GLU A 36 -10.50 -30.56 -16.07
C GLU A 36 -9.02 -30.94 -16.12
N ILE A 37 -8.31 -30.63 -15.06
CA ILE A 37 -6.88 -30.92 -14.91
C ILE A 37 -6.71 -31.90 -13.76
N LYS A 38 -6.09 -33.05 -14.04
CA LYS A 38 -5.72 -34.02 -13.01
C LYS A 38 -4.23 -33.90 -12.70
N GLY A 39 -3.94 -33.40 -11.51
CA GLY A 39 -2.58 -33.37 -10.97
C GLY A 39 -2.21 -34.66 -10.24
N SER A 40 -0.98 -34.74 -9.74
CA SER A 40 -0.53 -35.90 -8.97
C SER A 40 -1.20 -36.05 -7.61
N ASN A 41 -1.69 -34.95 -7.01
CA ASN A 41 -2.31 -34.90 -5.69
C ASN A 41 -3.54 -34.01 -5.59
N PHE A 42 -4.05 -33.51 -6.75
CA PHE A 42 -5.23 -32.66 -6.82
C PHE A 42 -5.98 -32.87 -8.14
N ASP A 43 -7.27 -32.65 -8.11
CA ASP A 43 -8.11 -32.44 -9.28
C ASP A 43 -8.44 -30.95 -9.37
N ALA A 44 -8.37 -30.35 -10.55
CA ALA A 44 -8.67 -28.94 -10.75
C ALA A 44 -9.64 -28.74 -11.93
N THR A 45 -10.52 -27.77 -11.80
CA THR A 45 -11.27 -27.20 -12.90
C THR A 45 -10.70 -25.82 -13.21
N GLN A 46 -10.30 -25.60 -14.44
CA GLN A 46 -9.79 -24.33 -14.92
C GLN A 46 -10.77 -23.73 -15.92
N ALA A 47 -11.08 -22.44 -15.75
CA ALA A 47 -11.85 -21.71 -16.74
C ALA A 47 -10.93 -20.87 -17.62
N GLN A 48 -11.21 -20.77 -18.89
CA GLN A 48 -10.56 -19.80 -19.75
C GLN A 48 -11.48 -18.60 -19.92
N VAL A 49 -11.01 -17.44 -19.48
CA VAL A 49 -11.74 -16.17 -19.54
C VAL A 49 -11.00 -15.20 -20.42
N VAL A 50 -11.62 -14.76 -21.49
CA VAL A 50 -11.10 -13.73 -22.37
C VAL A 50 -11.62 -12.38 -21.91
N VAL A 51 -10.72 -11.45 -21.68
CA VAL A 51 -11.04 -10.07 -21.33
C VAL A 51 -10.85 -9.18 -22.52
N SER A 52 -11.89 -8.50 -22.96
CA SER A 52 -11.85 -7.55 -24.05
C SER A 52 -12.26 -6.15 -23.64
N LYS A 53 -11.77 -5.15 -24.36
CA LYS A 53 -12.15 -3.76 -24.23
C LYS A 53 -12.30 -3.12 -25.60
N ASP A 54 -13.42 -2.46 -25.82
CA ASP A 54 -13.73 -1.83 -27.13
C ASP A 54 -13.57 -2.81 -28.29
N GLY A 55 -13.97 -4.08 -28.10
CA GLY A 55 -13.88 -5.13 -29.11
C GLY A 55 -12.47 -5.67 -29.36
N ARG A 56 -11.47 -5.29 -28.54
CA ARG A 56 -10.10 -5.83 -28.64
C ARG A 56 -9.80 -6.68 -27.42
N GLU A 57 -9.26 -7.88 -27.67
CA GLU A 57 -8.73 -8.72 -26.62
C GLU A 57 -7.57 -8.01 -25.90
N VAL A 58 -7.68 -7.92 -24.56
CA VAL A 58 -6.71 -7.26 -23.69
C VAL A 58 -5.93 -8.27 -22.87
N ALA A 59 -6.60 -9.32 -22.41
CA ALA A 59 -5.99 -10.37 -21.59
C ALA A 59 -6.74 -11.70 -21.72
N LYS A 60 -6.02 -12.80 -21.50
CA LYS A 60 -6.57 -14.13 -21.26
C LYS A 60 -6.23 -14.55 -19.84
N LEU A 61 -7.25 -14.92 -19.09
CA LEU A 61 -7.13 -15.32 -17.70
C LEU A 61 -7.58 -16.76 -17.55
N THR A 62 -6.86 -17.50 -16.72
CA THR A 62 -7.13 -18.92 -16.48
C THR A 62 -7.26 -19.18 -14.98
N PRO A 63 -8.36 -18.69 -14.36
CA PRO A 63 -8.62 -19.02 -12.96
C PRO A 63 -8.91 -20.50 -12.81
N GLU A 64 -8.45 -21.08 -11.70
CA GLU A 64 -8.68 -22.48 -11.44
C GLU A 64 -9.14 -22.75 -10.01
N LYS A 65 -9.90 -23.84 -9.87
CA LYS A 65 -10.29 -24.36 -8.59
C LYS A 65 -9.71 -25.74 -8.41
N ARG A 66 -8.85 -25.89 -7.39
CA ARG A 66 -8.18 -27.14 -7.04
C ARG A 66 -8.85 -27.79 -5.85
N THR A 67 -9.03 -29.09 -5.91
CA THR A 67 -9.44 -29.92 -4.77
C THR A 67 -8.34 -30.93 -4.52
N TYR A 68 -7.69 -30.83 -3.36
CA TYR A 68 -6.63 -31.75 -2.99
C TYR A 68 -7.19 -33.10 -2.53
N ILE A 69 -6.64 -34.20 -3.06
CA ILE A 69 -7.14 -35.56 -2.82
C ILE A 69 -7.07 -35.95 -1.33
N ILE A 70 -6.02 -35.50 -0.61
CA ILE A 70 -5.81 -35.87 0.80
C ILE A 70 -6.63 -35.00 1.75
N SER A 71 -6.64 -33.67 1.53
CA SER A 71 -7.33 -32.73 2.42
C SER A 71 -8.76 -32.50 2.08
N THR A 72 -9.21 -32.90 0.88
CA THR A 72 -10.55 -32.62 0.33
C THR A 72 -10.98 -31.15 0.41
N MET A 73 -10.04 -30.24 0.71
CA MET A 73 -10.30 -28.80 0.78
C MET A 73 -10.19 -28.16 -0.60
N PRO A 74 -11.26 -27.51 -1.07
CA PRO A 74 -11.19 -26.75 -2.31
C PRO A 74 -10.37 -25.46 -2.10
N THR A 75 -9.44 -25.21 -2.99
CA THR A 75 -8.64 -23.98 -3.04
C THR A 75 -8.86 -23.28 -4.36
N THR A 76 -9.18 -21.99 -4.30
CA THR A 76 -9.36 -21.17 -5.50
C THR A 76 -8.06 -20.46 -5.83
N GLU A 77 -7.54 -20.65 -7.03
CA GLU A 77 -6.44 -19.90 -7.58
C GLU A 77 -6.98 -18.84 -8.56
N ALA A 78 -6.90 -17.59 -8.15
CA ALA A 78 -7.34 -16.48 -8.98
C ALA A 78 -6.32 -16.18 -10.07
N ALA A 79 -6.78 -15.96 -11.28
CA ALA A 79 -5.97 -15.43 -12.37
C ALA A 79 -5.93 -13.91 -12.28
N ILE A 80 -4.74 -13.33 -12.50
CA ILE A 80 -4.48 -11.91 -12.33
C ILE A 80 -3.85 -11.36 -13.62
N ASP A 81 -4.44 -10.30 -14.17
CA ASP A 81 -3.83 -9.49 -15.23
C ASP A 81 -3.36 -8.15 -14.64
N PRO A 82 -2.05 -8.04 -14.35
CA PRO A 82 -1.51 -6.82 -13.77
C PRO A 82 -1.18 -5.80 -14.85
N SER A 83 -1.77 -4.59 -14.78
CA SER A 83 -1.48 -3.48 -15.67
C SER A 83 -1.12 -2.19 -14.89
N LEU A 84 -0.53 -1.20 -15.56
CA LEU A 84 -0.17 0.08 -14.92
C LEU A 84 -1.40 0.87 -14.44
N MET A 85 -2.52 0.76 -15.15
CA MET A 85 -3.73 1.53 -14.84
C MET A 85 -4.77 0.73 -14.06
N ARG A 86 -4.71 -0.60 -14.12
CA ARG A 86 -5.67 -1.49 -13.49
C ARG A 86 -5.06 -2.86 -13.25
N ASP A 87 -5.54 -3.53 -12.23
CA ASP A 87 -5.35 -4.96 -12.03
C ASP A 87 -6.71 -5.64 -12.13
N VAL A 88 -6.80 -6.68 -12.93
CA VAL A 88 -8.00 -7.52 -13.08
C VAL A 88 -7.73 -8.84 -12.41
N TYR A 89 -8.66 -9.25 -11.54
CA TYR A 89 -8.64 -10.55 -10.89
C TYR A 89 -9.90 -11.29 -11.26
N VAL A 90 -9.75 -12.55 -11.63
CA VAL A 90 -10.88 -13.46 -11.84
C VAL A 90 -10.65 -14.70 -11.01
N ALA A 91 -11.61 -15.05 -10.20
CA ALA A 91 -11.59 -16.25 -9.36
C ALA A 91 -12.75 -17.16 -9.72
N LEU A 92 -12.46 -18.46 -9.84
CA LEU A 92 -13.47 -19.51 -10.09
C LEU A 92 -14.03 -19.99 -8.75
N GLY A 93 -15.34 -19.82 -8.57
CA GLY A 93 -16.08 -20.23 -7.37
C GLY A 93 -16.59 -21.66 -7.44
N GLU A 94 -17.82 -21.88 -6.96
CA GLU A 94 -18.48 -23.19 -6.98
C GLU A 94 -19.31 -23.38 -8.26
N PRO A 95 -19.47 -24.61 -8.73
CA PRO A 95 -20.46 -24.91 -9.75
C PRO A 95 -21.86 -24.66 -9.22
N ILE A 96 -22.73 -24.12 -10.06
CA ILE A 96 -24.11 -23.85 -9.68
C ILE A 96 -24.93 -25.14 -9.85
N ALA A 97 -25.55 -25.55 -8.75
CA ALA A 97 -26.23 -26.86 -8.64
C ALA A 97 -27.60 -26.92 -9.33
N ASP A 98 -27.95 -26.03 -10.22
CA ASP A 98 -29.21 -25.96 -10.93
C ASP A 98 -29.27 -26.79 -12.24
N GLY A 99 -28.18 -27.47 -12.58
CA GLY A 99 -28.03 -28.25 -13.82
C GLY A 99 -27.69 -27.39 -15.03
N SER A 100 -27.42 -26.11 -14.87
CA SER A 100 -27.13 -25.17 -15.97
C SER A 100 -25.68 -25.23 -16.49
N ASN A 101 -24.81 -26.07 -15.93
CA ASN A 101 -23.38 -26.13 -16.24
C ASN A 101 -22.66 -24.75 -16.11
N GLN A 102 -23.18 -23.91 -15.21
CA GLN A 102 -22.63 -22.59 -14.89
C GLN A 102 -21.76 -22.66 -13.65
N TRP A 103 -20.77 -21.77 -13.61
CA TRP A 103 -19.88 -21.57 -12.47
C TRP A 103 -20.03 -20.17 -11.91
N ALA A 104 -19.94 -20.04 -10.61
CA ALA A 104 -19.81 -18.73 -10.00
C ALA A 104 -18.43 -18.16 -10.32
N LEU A 105 -18.36 -17.04 -11.00
CA LEU A 105 -17.15 -16.28 -11.21
C LEU A 105 -17.17 -15.00 -10.39
N ARG A 106 -16.06 -14.75 -9.72
CA ARG A 106 -15.87 -13.53 -8.95
C ARG A 106 -14.84 -12.67 -9.67
N ILE A 107 -15.28 -11.51 -10.15
CA ILE A 107 -14.49 -10.58 -10.94
C ILE A 107 -14.20 -9.35 -10.11
N TYR A 108 -12.92 -9.02 -9.96
CA TYR A 108 -12.46 -7.79 -9.33
C TYR A 108 -11.72 -6.94 -10.35
N VAL A 109 -12.10 -5.68 -10.45
CA VAL A 109 -11.34 -4.67 -11.17
C VAL A 109 -10.85 -3.65 -10.17
N LYS A 110 -9.54 -3.60 -9.97
CA LYS A 110 -8.90 -2.71 -9.00
C LYS A 110 -8.00 -1.70 -9.72
N PRO A 111 -8.44 -0.46 -9.89
CA PRO A 111 -7.63 0.55 -10.55
C PRO A 111 -6.51 1.05 -9.64
N LEU A 112 -5.39 1.45 -10.25
CA LEU A 112 -4.31 2.22 -9.64
C LEU A 112 -3.57 1.56 -8.46
N ILE A 113 -3.64 0.24 -8.27
CA ILE A 113 -2.90 -0.44 -7.19
C ILE A 113 -1.39 -0.19 -7.31
N ARG A 114 -0.86 -0.23 -8.52
CA ARG A 114 0.57 -0.03 -8.77
C ARG A 114 1.06 1.38 -8.46
N TRP A 115 0.19 2.38 -8.47
CA TRP A 115 0.54 3.75 -8.13
C TRP A 115 0.88 3.93 -6.65
N ILE A 116 0.43 3.00 -5.80
CA ILE A 116 0.82 2.97 -4.37
C ILE A 116 2.34 2.73 -4.26
N TRP A 117 2.86 1.78 -5.03
CA TRP A 117 4.29 1.50 -5.07
C TRP A 117 5.09 2.63 -5.71
N LEU A 118 4.56 3.23 -6.77
CA LEU A 118 5.17 4.40 -7.40
C LEU A 118 5.28 5.56 -6.39
N GLY A 119 4.23 5.81 -5.60
CA GLY A 119 4.26 6.81 -4.53
C GLY A 119 5.33 6.53 -3.48
N ALA A 120 5.50 5.27 -3.08
CA ALA A 120 6.57 4.87 -2.15
C ALA A 120 7.96 5.13 -2.72
N ILE A 121 8.17 4.83 -4.01
CA ILE A 121 9.45 5.09 -4.69
C ILE A 121 9.73 6.60 -4.76
N ILE A 122 8.73 7.42 -5.11
CA ILE A 122 8.88 8.88 -5.17
C ILE A 122 9.23 9.44 -3.79
N MET A 123 8.59 8.96 -2.72
CA MET A 123 8.91 9.36 -1.36
C MET A 123 10.34 8.99 -0.97
N ALA A 124 10.79 7.77 -1.32
CA ALA A 124 12.14 7.33 -1.06
C ALA A 124 13.18 8.19 -1.80
N LEU A 125 12.93 8.52 -3.07
CA LEU A 125 13.80 9.41 -3.86
C LEU A 125 13.82 10.82 -3.27
N GLY A 126 12.67 11.37 -2.86
CA GLY A 126 12.58 12.67 -2.20
C GLY A 126 13.39 12.72 -0.90
N GLY A 127 13.29 11.67 -0.08
CA GLY A 127 14.10 11.52 1.13
C GLY A 127 15.59 11.44 0.85
N LEU A 128 15.98 10.68 -0.18
CA LEU A 128 17.38 10.56 -0.60
C LEU A 128 17.95 11.92 -1.06
N ILE A 129 17.21 12.65 -1.89
CA ILE A 129 17.59 13.99 -2.36
C ILE A 129 17.73 14.94 -1.16
N SER A 130 16.79 14.89 -0.21
CA SER A 130 16.85 15.70 1.01
C SER A 130 18.08 15.38 1.87
N MET A 131 18.48 14.11 1.98
CA MET A 131 19.71 13.71 2.68
C MET A 131 20.98 14.20 1.98
N LEU A 132 20.97 14.25 0.67
CA LEU A 132 22.12 14.71 -0.13
C LEU A 132 22.23 16.24 -0.18
N ASP A 133 21.15 16.97 0.12
CA ASP A 133 21.17 18.42 0.12
C ASP A 133 21.98 18.95 1.31
N LYS A 134 23.15 19.54 1.01
CA LYS A 134 24.05 20.14 1.99
C LYS A 134 23.43 21.31 2.77
N ARG A 135 22.32 21.87 2.31
CA ARG A 135 21.62 22.98 2.99
C ARG A 135 21.03 22.56 4.33
N TYR A 136 20.63 21.31 4.50
CA TYR A 136 20.09 20.78 5.75
C TYR A 136 21.17 20.25 6.71
N ARG A 137 22.44 20.25 6.33
CA ARG A 137 23.51 20.05 7.30
C ARG A 137 23.52 21.27 8.20
N ILE A 138 22.93 21.15 9.38
CA ILE A 138 22.95 22.12 10.46
C ILE A 138 24.40 22.55 10.62
N LYS A 139 24.71 23.82 10.27
CA LYS A 139 25.95 24.45 10.70
C LYS A 139 25.91 24.32 12.23
N LYS A 140 26.81 23.49 12.80
CA LYS A 140 27.06 23.53 14.24
C LYS A 140 27.26 24.98 14.57
N ILE A 141 26.28 25.61 15.22
CA ILE A 141 26.46 26.92 15.83
C ILE A 141 27.59 26.66 16.83
N LYS A 142 28.77 27.11 16.50
CA LYS A 142 29.83 27.22 17.50
C LYS A 142 29.21 28.06 18.59
N ALA A 143 28.92 27.44 19.73
CA ALA A 143 28.53 28.17 20.92
C ALA A 143 29.53 29.34 21.02
N PRO A 144 29.05 30.58 21.15
CA PRO A 144 29.95 31.67 21.38
C PRO A 144 30.78 31.28 22.61
N LEU A 145 32.11 31.17 22.44
CA LEU A 145 33.00 31.10 23.58
C LEU A 145 32.55 32.26 24.48
N LEU A 146 31.97 31.95 25.60
CA LEU A 146 31.79 32.91 26.69
C LEU A 146 33.19 33.47 26.91
N VAL A 147 33.41 34.66 26.36
CA VAL A 147 34.63 35.39 26.59
C VAL A 147 34.64 35.79 28.08
N THR A 148 35.21 34.92 28.88
CA THR A 148 35.49 35.17 30.31
C THR A 148 36.37 36.41 30.48
N GLY A 149 36.73 37.10 29.40
CA GLY A 149 37.54 38.30 29.43
C GLY A 149 36.79 39.63 29.42
N SER A 150 35.43 39.65 29.30
CA SER A 150 34.71 40.93 29.19
C SER A 150 34.20 41.53 30.49
N LEU A 151 34.35 40.87 31.62
CA LEU A 151 33.97 41.46 32.92
C LEU A 151 34.96 42.48 33.47
N ALA A 152 36.16 42.49 32.96
CA ALA A 152 37.18 43.45 33.36
C ALA A 152 36.96 44.89 32.84
N THR A 153 36.07 45.06 31.84
CA THR A 153 35.88 46.39 31.19
C THR A 153 34.71 47.17 31.78
N TYR A 154 33.92 46.57 32.64
CA TYR A 154 32.74 47.25 33.24
C TYR A 154 32.94 47.72 34.66
N GLY A 155 34.14 47.83 35.19
CA GLY A 155 34.45 48.51 36.46
C GLY A 155 33.54 48.08 37.64
N VAL A 156 32.98 46.85 37.63
CA VAL A 156 32.19 46.34 38.74
C VAL A 156 33.17 45.76 39.74
N ASN A 157 33.47 46.57 40.75
CA ASN A 157 34.32 46.19 41.90
C ASN A 157 33.76 44.91 42.53
N GLU A 158 34.61 43.94 42.81
CA GLU A 158 34.26 42.70 43.57
C GLU A 158 33.47 43.00 44.85
N VAL A 159 33.72 44.14 45.45
CA VAL A 159 33.02 44.66 46.64
C VAL A 159 31.52 44.85 46.40
N ALA A 160 31.11 45.26 45.19
CA ALA A 160 29.68 45.45 44.88
C ALA A 160 28.91 44.10 44.71
N ILE A 161 29.59 43.07 44.27
CA ILE A 161 29.02 41.72 44.10
C ILE A 161 28.86 41.09 45.51
N GLU A 162 29.83 41.20 46.36
CA GLU A 162 29.75 40.70 47.76
C GLU A 162 28.63 41.38 48.57
N GLN A 163 28.46 42.69 48.41
CA GLN A 163 27.38 43.44 49.03
C GLN A 163 25.99 43.00 48.50
N ALA A 164 25.86 42.78 47.20
CA ALA A 164 24.58 42.32 46.65
C ALA A 164 24.22 40.89 47.10
N ILE A 165 25.20 40.01 47.27
CA ILE A 165 24.99 38.64 47.77
C ILE A 165 24.61 38.69 49.26
N SER A 166 25.24 39.51 50.05
CA SER A 166 24.95 39.64 51.50
C SER A 166 23.53 40.17 51.77
N VAL A 167 23.07 41.14 50.97
CA VAL A 167 21.72 41.71 51.07
C VAL A 167 20.68 40.70 50.67
N SER A 168 20.93 39.91 49.64
CA SER A 168 20.03 38.84 49.21
C SER A 168 19.89 37.71 50.23
N THR A 169 20.97 37.36 50.91
CA THR A 169 20.96 36.33 51.96
C THR A 169 20.24 36.78 53.25
N MET A 170 20.35 38.11 53.58
CA MET A 170 19.59 38.65 54.73
C MET A 170 18.09 38.78 54.50
N SER A 171 17.66 38.99 53.26
CA SER A 171 16.24 39.06 52.94
C SER A 171 15.55 37.70 53.07
N THR A 172 16.24 36.63 52.72
CA THR A 172 15.71 35.25 52.81
C THR A 172 15.67 34.72 54.26
N LEU A 173 16.46 35.27 55.16
CA LEU A 173 16.44 34.87 56.60
C LEU A 173 15.37 35.60 57.41
N LYS A 174 14.72 36.65 56.85
CA LYS A 174 13.70 37.41 57.51
C LYS A 174 12.26 36.97 57.29
N GLU A 175 12.11 36.01 56.36
CA GLU A 175 10.82 35.44 55.94
C GLU A 175 10.58 34.00 56.49
N LYS A 176 11.33 33.59 57.50
CA LYS A 176 11.12 32.32 58.19
C LYS A 176 10.75 32.48 59.62
#